data_7911f43d79532a92329cfb3310f0b6bd
#
_entry.id   7911f43d79532a92329cfb3310f0b6bd
#
_cell.length_a   1.000
_cell.length_b   1.000
_cell.length_c   1.000
_cell.angle_alpha   90.00
_cell.angle_beta   90.00
_cell.angle_gamma   90.00
#
_symmetry.space_group_name_H-M   'P 1'
#
loop_
_entity.id
_entity.type
_entity.pdbx_description
1 polymer ?
#
loop_
_entity_poly.entity_id
_entity_poly.type
_entity_poly.pdbx_seq_one_letter_code
_entity_poly.pdbx_strand_id
1 'polypeptide(L)'
;MKKAIQFGAGNIGRGFIGGLLSKAGYHVVFADVNQEIIDKINEDKKYTIFVKDVESSEIVITDISGVNSTKPELIDEVKEAEIITTAVGVRILPIIAPSIAEGIKARKENGSEEYLNIIACENAVKASSQLKEAVYGNLNDEEKAYADKYVGFPDCSVDRIVPPVRLDNPIDVVVENYYEWNVEEASFKGAVPQIEGMNLADNLMAYIERKLFTLNTGHCITAYLGNYKGFKTIDES
;
A
#
# COMPACT_ATOMS: atom_id res chain seq x y z
N MET A 1 0.65 17.95 10.59
CA MET A 1 0.71 17.57 9.17
C MET A 1 0.26 16.14 9.11
N LYS A 2 -0.65 15.77 8.22
CA LYS A 2 -1.11 14.39 8.08
C LYS A 2 0.03 13.51 7.59
N LYS A 3 0.31 12.41 8.26
CA LYS A 3 1.40 11.50 7.91
C LYS A 3 0.86 10.14 7.48
N ALA A 4 1.34 9.63 6.36
CA ALA A 4 1.07 8.28 5.89
C ALA A 4 2.36 7.50 5.75
N ILE A 5 2.34 6.19 6.03
CA ILE A 5 3.46 5.29 5.74
C ILE A 5 3.03 4.35 4.63
N GLN A 6 3.86 4.25 3.60
CA GLN A 6 3.73 3.25 2.55
C GLN A 6 4.85 2.22 2.71
N PHE A 7 4.52 1.04 3.23
CA PHE A 7 5.45 -0.11 3.19
C PHE A 7 5.56 -0.65 1.77
N GLY A 8 6.78 -0.72 1.30
CA GLY A 8 7.13 -1.04 -0.09
C GLY A 8 7.24 0.22 -0.95
N ALA A 9 8.47 0.61 -1.25
CA ALA A 9 8.79 1.67 -2.19
C ALA A 9 8.99 1.15 -3.62
N GLY A 10 8.39 0.00 -3.95
CA GLY A 10 8.38 -0.56 -5.30
C GLY A 10 7.44 0.18 -6.26
N ASN A 11 7.29 -0.35 -7.47
CA ASN A 11 6.49 0.30 -8.52
C ASN A 11 5.02 0.50 -8.10
N ILE A 12 4.40 -0.50 -7.45
CA ILE A 12 3.02 -0.39 -6.95
C ILE A 12 2.91 0.64 -5.83
N GLY A 13 3.84 0.60 -4.85
CA GLY A 13 3.82 1.55 -3.73
C GLY A 13 3.96 3.00 -4.18
N ARG A 14 4.90 3.29 -5.09
CA ARG A 14 5.08 4.64 -5.63
C ARG A 14 4.05 4.99 -6.69
N GLY A 15 3.78 4.08 -7.63
CA GLY A 15 2.94 4.35 -8.81
C GLY A 15 1.45 4.31 -8.54
N PHE A 16 1.01 3.85 -7.39
CA PHE A 16 -0.41 3.76 -7.06
C PHE A 16 -0.71 4.37 -5.69
N ILE A 17 -0.57 3.60 -4.62
CA ILE A 17 -1.09 3.98 -3.30
C ILE A 17 -0.37 5.22 -2.75
N GLY A 18 0.97 5.26 -2.78
CA GLY A 18 1.74 6.42 -2.31
C GLY A 18 1.42 7.70 -3.09
N GLY A 19 1.17 7.58 -4.41
CA GLY A 19 0.74 8.71 -5.23
C GLY A 19 -0.63 9.25 -4.82
N LEU A 20 -1.61 8.39 -4.52
CA LEU A 20 -2.95 8.80 -4.05
C LEU A 20 -2.89 9.44 -2.67
N LEU A 21 -2.10 8.89 -1.75
CA LEU A 21 -1.89 9.46 -0.41
C LEU A 21 -1.26 10.86 -0.47
N SER A 22 -0.22 11.05 -1.30
CA SER A 22 0.40 12.36 -1.50
C SER A 22 -0.58 13.38 -2.08
N LYS A 23 -1.37 13.01 -3.09
CA LYS A 23 -2.44 13.86 -3.65
C LYS A 23 -3.52 14.23 -2.62
N ALA A 24 -3.79 13.36 -1.66
CA ALA A 24 -4.72 13.62 -0.57
C ALA A 24 -4.12 14.52 0.55
N GLY A 25 -2.89 15.03 0.36
CA GLY A 25 -2.24 15.97 1.26
C GLY A 25 -1.53 15.31 2.46
N TYR A 26 -1.20 14.02 2.35
CA TYR A 26 -0.33 13.37 3.33
C TYR A 26 1.14 13.59 2.98
N HIS A 27 1.95 13.84 4.01
CA HIS A 27 3.39 13.55 3.93
C HIS A 27 3.55 12.03 3.89
N VAL A 28 4.10 11.50 2.79
CA VAL A 28 4.23 10.06 2.59
C VAL A 28 5.64 9.59 2.93
N VAL A 29 5.75 8.76 3.96
CA VAL A 29 6.99 8.08 4.33
C VAL A 29 7.02 6.70 3.66
N PHE A 30 7.92 6.51 2.71
CA PHE A 30 8.14 5.20 2.09
C PHE A 30 9.06 4.35 2.99
N ALA A 31 8.57 3.19 3.41
CA ALA A 31 9.34 2.23 4.20
C ALA A 31 9.74 1.02 3.35
N ASP A 32 11.04 0.84 3.09
CA ASP A 32 11.55 -0.26 2.26
C ASP A 32 12.89 -0.77 2.79
N VAL A 33 13.24 -2.02 2.46
CA VAL A 33 14.55 -2.60 2.77
C VAL A 33 15.64 -2.15 1.80
N ASN A 34 15.26 -1.66 0.62
CA ASN A 34 16.19 -1.20 -0.41
C ASN A 34 16.71 0.20 -0.08
N GLN A 35 17.93 0.24 0.49
CA GLN A 35 18.56 1.50 0.92
C GLN A 35 18.79 2.47 -0.24
N GLU A 36 19.13 1.99 -1.43
CA GLU A 36 19.39 2.85 -2.60
C GLU A 36 18.14 3.62 -3.01
N ILE A 37 16.97 2.98 -2.98
CA ILE A 37 15.68 3.63 -3.27
C ILE A 37 15.33 4.63 -2.17
N ILE A 38 15.54 4.26 -0.90
CA ILE A 38 15.30 5.15 0.24
C ILE A 38 16.20 6.40 0.18
N ASP A 39 17.49 6.22 -0.09
CA ASP A 39 18.43 7.33 -0.23
C ASP A 39 18.02 8.25 -1.37
N LYS A 40 17.62 7.69 -2.52
CA LYS A 40 17.17 8.45 -3.68
C LYS A 40 15.88 9.24 -3.40
N ILE A 41 14.92 8.66 -2.70
CA ILE A 41 13.70 9.36 -2.26
C ILE A 41 14.06 10.54 -1.35
N ASN A 42 15.01 10.35 -0.42
CA ASN A 42 15.43 11.39 0.52
C ASN A 42 16.27 12.49 -0.13
N GLU A 43 17.03 12.16 -1.18
CA GLU A 43 17.79 13.11 -1.98
C GLU A 43 16.86 13.99 -2.83
N ASP A 44 16.01 13.37 -3.66
CA ASP A 44 15.19 14.08 -4.65
C ASP A 44 13.93 14.70 -4.02
N LYS A 45 13.37 14.11 -2.96
CA LYS A 45 12.12 14.50 -2.26
C LYS A 45 10.91 14.66 -3.19
N LYS A 46 11.01 14.07 -4.36
CA LYS A 46 9.96 14.02 -5.39
C LYS A 46 10.25 12.91 -6.38
N TYR A 47 9.21 12.43 -7.05
CA TYR A 47 9.33 11.55 -8.22
C TYR A 47 8.17 11.81 -9.18
N THR A 48 8.27 11.26 -10.40
CA THR A 48 7.25 11.42 -11.44
C THR A 48 6.53 10.09 -11.69
N ILE A 49 5.21 10.16 -11.75
CA ILE A 49 4.36 9.08 -12.26
C ILE A 49 4.00 9.44 -13.70
N PHE A 50 4.49 8.65 -14.67
CA PHE A 50 4.13 8.75 -16.07
C PHE A 50 2.88 7.90 -16.32
N VAL A 51 1.75 8.55 -16.56
CA VAL A 51 0.50 7.88 -16.90
C VAL A 51 0.47 7.62 -18.40
N LYS A 52 0.39 6.35 -18.81
CA LYS A 52 0.29 5.93 -20.20
C LYS A 52 -1.16 5.62 -20.53
N ASP A 53 -1.69 6.35 -21.51
CA ASP A 53 -3.03 6.20 -22.07
C ASP A 53 -2.99 6.72 -23.51
N VAL A 54 -4.14 6.88 -24.15
CA VAL A 54 -4.28 7.57 -25.45
C VAL A 54 -3.61 8.94 -25.42
N GLU A 55 -3.84 9.71 -24.35
CA GLU A 55 -3.06 10.90 -24.01
C GLU A 55 -2.21 10.64 -22.78
N SER A 56 -0.89 10.69 -22.94
CA SER A 56 0.03 10.51 -21.83
C SER A 56 0.08 11.78 -20.95
N SER A 57 0.18 11.59 -19.62
CA SER A 57 0.32 12.69 -18.67
C SER A 57 1.38 12.38 -17.61
N GLU A 58 1.83 13.41 -16.92
CA GLU A 58 2.83 13.32 -15.88
C GLU A 58 2.27 13.88 -14.56
N ILE A 59 2.53 13.18 -13.47
CA ILE A 59 2.13 13.58 -12.13
C ILE A 59 3.38 13.63 -11.27
N VAL A 60 3.76 14.82 -10.82
CA VAL A 60 4.90 14.99 -9.91
C VAL A 60 4.40 14.81 -8.47
N ILE A 61 4.98 13.85 -7.79
CA ILE A 61 4.72 13.56 -6.38
C ILE A 61 5.79 14.24 -5.54
N THR A 62 5.37 15.01 -4.55
CA THR A 62 6.22 15.77 -3.63
C THR A 62 5.79 15.50 -2.19
N ASP A 63 6.47 16.12 -1.21
CA ASP A 63 6.21 15.96 0.22
C ASP A 63 6.33 14.48 0.65
N ILE A 64 7.48 13.91 0.30
CA ILE A 64 7.82 12.52 0.57
C ILE A 64 9.15 12.40 1.32
N SER A 65 9.29 11.31 2.04
CA SER A 65 10.56 10.87 2.64
C SER A 65 10.66 9.34 2.61
N GLY A 66 11.81 8.83 2.94
CA GLY A 66 12.05 7.39 2.99
C GLY A 66 12.71 6.97 4.29
N VAL A 67 12.34 5.82 4.81
CA VAL A 67 12.95 5.17 5.97
C VAL A 67 13.27 3.72 5.63
N ASN A 68 14.43 3.24 6.06
CA ASN A 68 14.74 1.82 5.90
C ASN A 68 13.88 1.01 6.91
N SER A 69 13.07 0.09 6.39
CA SER A 69 12.10 -0.66 7.19
C SER A 69 12.71 -1.62 8.21
N THR A 70 14.03 -1.85 8.18
CA THR A 70 14.75 -2.66 9.15
C THR A 70 15.36 -1.83 10.29
N LYS A 71 15.20 -0.51 10.26
CA LYS A 71 15.81 0.40 11.21
C LYS A 71 14.82 0.86 12.28
N PRO A 72 15.29 1.19 13.49
CA PRO A 72 14.44 1.61 14.60
C PRO A 72 13.70 2.94 14.34
N GLU A 73 14.21 3.79 13.46
CA GLU A 73 13.58 5.07 13.09
C GLU A 73 12.16 4.86 12.52
N LEU A 74 11.88 3.70 11.94
CA LEU A 74 10.54 3.35 11.48
C LEU A 74 9.49 3.38 12.61
N ILE A 75 9.88 3.04 13.84
CA ILE A 75 8.95 3.02 14.98
C ILE A 75 8.41 4.42 15.27
N ASP A 76 9.25 5.45 15.17
CA ASP A 76 8.84 6.84 15.34
C ASP A 76 7.89 7.29 14.22
N GLU A 77 8.12 6.84 12.99
CA GLU A 77 7.20 7.11 11.89
C GLU A 77 5.83 6.47 12.11
N VAL A 78 5.79 5.18 12.53
CA VAL A 78 4.53 4.47 12.84
C VAL A 78 3.79 5.13 14.00
N LYS A 79 4.51 5.61 15.01
CA LYS A 79 3.94 6.30 16.15
C LYS A 79 3.12 7.55 15.76
N GLU A 80 3.54 8.27 14.73
CA GLU A 80 2.94 9.53 14.29
C GLU A 80 1.97 9.37 13.10
N ALA A 81 1.91 8.20 12.48
CA ALA A 81 1.10 7.98 11.29
C ALA A 81 -0.41 7.97 11.59
N GLU A 82 -1.20 8.53 10.67
CA GLU A 82 -2.67 8.41 10.65
C GLU A 82 -3.11 7.21 9.80
N ILE A 83 -2.32 6.88 8.77
CA ILE A 83 -2.59 5.77 7.87
C ILE A 83 -1.30 5.02 7.52
N ILE A 84 -1.38 3.70 7.47
CA ILE A 84 -0.32 2.82 6.98
C ILE A 84 -0.90 2.02 5.83
N THR A 85 -0.17 1.94 4.72
CA THR A 85 -0.51 1.09 3.59
C THR A 85 0.65 0.17 3.24
N THR A 86 0.38 -0.98 2.62
CA THR A 86 1.43 -1.91 2.19
C THR A 86 1.29 -2.28 0.72
N ALA A 87 2.42 -2.50 0.05
CA ALA A 87 2.55 -3.10 -1.27
C ALA A 87 3.90 -3.84 -1.33
N VAL A 88 4.08 -4.81 -0.45
CA VAL A 88 5.32 -5.57 -0.23
C VAL A 88 5.22 -7.03 -0.70
N GLY A 89 4.00 -7.49 -0.98
CA GLY A 89 3.67 -8.88 -1.23
C GLY A 89 3.21 -9.60 0.05
N VAL A 90 2.16 -10.42 -0.10
CA VAL A 90 1.46 -11.09 1.03
C VAL A 90 2.42 -11.85 1.96
N ARG A 91 3.46 -12.49 1.38
CA ARG A 91 4.44 -13.27 2.15
C ARG A 91 5.31 -12.41 3.06
N ILE A 92 5.37 -11.11 2.82
CA ILE A 92 6.19 -10.15 3.60
C ILE A 92 5.39 -9.56 4.77
N LEU A 93 4.05 -9.62 4.73
CA LEU A 93 3.20 -9.07 5.80
C LEU A 93 3.59 -9.56 7.20
N PRO A 94 3.84 -10.86 7.45
CA PRO A 94 4.31 -11.32 8.76
C PRO A 94 5.69 -10.79 9.15
N ILE A 95 6.54 -10.41 8.18
CA ILE A 95 7.89 -9.90 8.42
C ILE A 95 7.86 -8.45 8.88
N ILE A 96 6.94 -7.63 8.35
CA ILE A 96 6.79 -6.22 8.76
C ILE A 96 5.91 -6.05 10.00
N ALA A 97 5.11 -7.05 10.34
CA ALA A 97 4.17 -7.00 11.46
C ALA A 97 4.83 -6.65 12.82
N PRO A 98 6.02 -7.18 13.19
CA PRO A 98 6.70 -6.78 14.43
C PRO A 98 6.99 -5.28 14.51
N SER A 99 7.48 -4.65 13.43
CA SER A 99 7.77 -3.21 13.42
C SER A 99 6.51 -2.36 13.59
N ILE A 100 5.39 -2.78 12.96
CA ILE A 100 4.09 -2.14 13.15
C ILE A 100 3.61 -2.31 14.60
N ALA A 101 3.77 -3.50 15.18
CA ALA A 101 3.41 -3.75 16.57
C ALA A 101 4.21 -2.88 17.55
N GLU A 102 5.52 -2.73 17.35
CA GLU A 102 6.36 -1.84 18.16
C GLU A 102 5.89 -0.37 18.08
N GLY A 103 5.49 0.11 16.89
CA GLY A 103 4.90 1.43 16.76
C GLY A 103 3.57 1.59 17.50
N ILE A 104 2.71 0.55 17.50
CA ILE A 104 1.44 0.54 18.26
C ILE A 104 1.73 0.57 19.78
N LYS A 105 2.73 -0.18 20.26
CA LYS A 105 3.19 -0.12 21.66
C LYS A 105 3.65 1.28 22.04
N ALA A 106 4.47 1.90 21.20
CA ALA A 106 4.96 3.25 21.41
C ALA A 106 3.82 4.29 21.45
N ARG A 107 2.77 4.13 20.61
CA ARG A 107 1.55 4.97 20.69
C ARG A 107 0.85 4.81 22.03
N LYS A 108 0.64 3.57 22.50
CA LYS A 108 0.03 3.29 23.81
C LYS A 108 0.84 3.90 24.95
N GLU A 109 2.16 3.71 24.96
CA GLU A 109 3.06 4.23 25.97
C GLU A 109 3.04 5.76 26.07
N ASN A 110 2.90 6.43 24.93
CA ASN A 110 2.73 7.89 24.86
C ASN A 110 1.31 8.37 25.16
N GLY A 111 0.37 7.48 25.47
CA GLY A 111 -1.02 7.83 25.75
C GLY A 111 -1.77 8.41 24.55
N SER A 112 -1.37 8.08 23.34
CA SER A 112 -2.04 8.56 22.12
C SER A 112 -3.46 8.00 22.02
N GLU A 113 -4.43 8.87 21.79
CA GLU A 113 -5.82 8.53 21.48
C GLU A 113 -6.17 8.75 19.99
N GLU A 114 -5.17 9.11 19.20
CA GLU A 114 -5.33 9.30 17.75
C GLU A 114 -5.52 7.96 17.03
N TYR A 115 -6.40 7.94 16.05
CA TYR A 115 -6.69 6.75 15.27
C TYR A 115 -5.59 6.46 14.25
N LEU A 116 -5.33 5.16 14.02
CA LEU A 116 -4.44 4.65 12.98
C LEU A 116 -5.21 3.63 12.13
N ASN A 117 -5.19 3.78 10.81
CA ASN A 117 -5.77 2.79 9.92
C ASN A 117 -4.68 2.13 9.07
N ILE A 118 -4.67 0.79 9.04
CA ILE A 118 -3.65 -0.03 8.38
C ILE A 118 -4.32 -0.83 7.27
N ILE A 119 -3.96 -0.54 6.03
CA ILE A 119 -4.59 -1.12 4.83
C ILE A 119 -3.53 -1.88 4.03
N ALA A 120 -3.61 -3.20 4.00
CA ALA A 120 -2.71 -4.03 3.20
C ALA A 120 -3.20 -4.07 1.74
N CYS A 121 -2.58 -3.25 0.88
CA CYS A 121 -2.90 -3.10 -0.54
C CYS A 121 -2.22 -4.19 -1.37
N GLU A 122 -2.55 -5.44 -1.07
CA GLU A 122 -1.93 -6.62 -1.67
C GLU A 122 -2.90 -7.36 -2.60
N ASN A 123 -2.36 -8.12 -3.54
CA ASN A 123 -3.18 -8.99 -4.39
C ASN A 123 -3.57 -10.28 -3.67
N ALA A 124 -4.38 -10.15 -2.62
CA ALA A 124 -4.85 -11.27 -1.79
C ALA A 124 -6.21 -10.99 -1.16
N VAL A 125 -6.89 -12.05 -0.80
CA VAL A 125 -8.16 -11.97 -0.05
C VAL A 125 -7.86 -11.64 1.40
N LYS A 126 -8.50 -10.60 1.96
CA LYS A 126 -8.39 -10.21 3.38
C LYS A 126 -6.94 -9.98 3.84
N ALA A 127 -6.17 -9.27 3.06
CA ALA A 127 -4.75 -9.02 3.36
C ALA A 127 -4.56 -8.20 4.64
N SER A 128 -5.42 -7.20 4.91
CA SER A 128 -5.34 -6.41 6.14
C SER A 128 -5.73 -7.24 7.38
N SER A 129 -6.72 -8.13 7.24
CA SER A 129 -7.07 -9.10 8.29
C SER A 129 -5.90 -10.04 8.61
N GLN A 130 -5.20 -10.55 7.59
CA GLN A 130 -3.99 -11.37 7.78
C GLN A 130 -2.87 -10.58 8.46
N LEU A 131 -2.66 -9.32 8.07
CA LEU A 131 -1.67 -8.45 8.72
C LEU A 131 -2.07 -8.17 10.17
N LYS A 132 -3.35 -7.93 10.47
CA LYS A 132 -3.86 -7.78 11.84
C LYS A 132 -3.48 -8.97 12.71
N GLU A 133 -3.75 -10.19 12.25
CA GLU A 133 -3.40 -11.42 12.99
C GLU A 133 -1.91 -11.47 13.31
N ALA A 134 -1.05 -11.16 12.32
CA ALA A 134 0.40 -11.14 12.51
C ALA A 134 0.85 -10.05 13.48
N VAL A 135 0.28 -8.83 13.42
CA VAL A 135 0.55 -7.72 14.34
C VAL A 135 0.12 -8.10 15.76
N TYR A 136 -1.09 -8.63 15.92
CA TYR A 136 -1.63 -9.04 17.21
C TYR A 136 -0.84 -10.18 17.86
N GLY A 137 -0.19 -11.03 17.07
CA GLY A 137 0.74 -12.03 17.57
C GLY A 137 1.96 -11.47 18.31
N ASN A 138 2.26 -10.17 18.10
CA ASN A 138 3.37 -9.45 18.73
C ASN A 138 2.93 -8.50 19.87
N LEU A 139 1.63 -8.49 20.22
CA LEU A 139 1.05 -7.64 21.26
C LEU A 139 0.59 -8.47 22.45
N ASN A 140 0.74 -7.92 23.66
CA ASN A 140 0.12 -8.46 24.87
C ASN A 140 -1.37 -8.03 24.96
N ASP A 141 -2.10 -8.53 25.97
CA ASP A 141 -3.56 -8.31 26.07
C ASP A 141 -3.92 -6.82 26.26
N GLU A 142 -3.12 -6.04 27.01
CA GLU A 142 -3.37 -4.61 27.18
C GLU A 142 -3.08 -3.81 25.90
N GLU A 143 -2.06 -4.20 25.15
CA GLU A 143 -1.71 -3.61 23.85
C GLU A 143 -2.77 -3.94 22.80
N LYS A 144 -3.31 -5.17 22.81
CA LYS A 144 -4.44 -5.56 21.97
C LYS A 144 -5.69 -4.76 22.29
N ALA A 145 -6.01 -4.56 23.58
CA ALA A 145 -7.14 -3.74 23.99
C ALA A 145 -7.00 -2.28 23.51
N TYR A 146 -5.80 -1.72 23.56
CA TYR A 146 -5.50 -0.43 22.95
C TYR A 146 -5.70 -0.42 21.43
N ALA A 147 -5.13 -1.43 20.74
CA ALA A 147 -5.24 -1.56 19.28
C ALA A 147 -6.71 -1.75 18.85
N ASP A 148 -7.51 -2.54 19.57
CA ASP A 148 -8.94 -2.72 19.29
C ASP A 148 -9.73 -1.39 19.36
N LYS A 149 -9.29 -0.45 20.20
CA LYS A 149 -9.93 0.86 20.34
C LYS A 149 -9.49 1.85 19.25
N TYR A 150 -8.20 1.90 18.95
CA TYR A 150 -7.60 2.99 18.18
C TYR A 150 -7.02 2.59 16.82
N VAL A 151 -6.90 1.28 16.51
CA VAL A 151 -6.28 0.82 15.25
C VAL A 151 -7.28 0.06 14.39
N GLY A 152 -7.53 0.55 13.18
CA GLY A 152 -8.35 -0.11 12.15
C GLY A 152 -7.50 -0.93 11.20
N PHE A 153 -8.07 -2.02 10.68
CA PHE A 153 -7.46 -2.85 9.63
C PHE A 153 -8.46 -3.08 8.50
N PRO A 154 -8.84 -2.04 7.74
CA PRO A 154 -9.76 -2.18 6.63
C PRO A 154 -9.18 -3.09 5.55
N ASP A 155 -9.91 -4.15 5.18
CA ASP A 155 -9.55 -4.95 4.02
C ASP A 155 -9.78 -4.16 2.73
N CYS A 156 -9.06 -4.49 1.66
CA CYS A 156 -9.22 -3.82 0.39
C CYS A 156 -9.03 -4.74 -0.82
N SER A 157 -9.46 -4.25 -1.97
CA SER A 157 -9.14 -4.78 -3.30
C SER A 157 -8.44 -3.69 -4.09
N VAL A 158 -7.31 -4.01 -4.69
CA VAL A 158 -6.50 -3.09 -5.51
C VAL A 158 -6.36 -3.62 -6.92
N ASP A 159 -6.44 -2.72 -7.89
CA ASP A 159 -6.22 -3.04 -9.30
C ASP A 159 -5.57 -1.85 -10.01
N ARG A 160 -4.38 -2.04 -10.52
CA ARG A 160 -3.65 -1.13 -11.40
C ARG A 160 -2.49 -1.86 -12.06
N ILE A 161 -2.30 -1.68 -13.35
CA ILE A 161 -1.12 -2.17 -14.04
C ILE A 161 0.01 -1.13 -13.88
N VAL A 162 1.12 -1.59 -13.31
CA VAL A 162 2.35 -0.82 -13.14
C VAL A 162 3.50 -1.63 -13.71
N PRO A 163 3.80 -1.46 -15.02
CA PRO A 163 4.79 -2.27 -15.71
C PRO A 163 6.21 -1.98 -15.17
N PRO A 164 7.08 -3.00 -15.12
CA PRO A 164 8.46 -2.84 -14.67
C PRO A 164 9.31 -2.19 -15.79
N VAL A 165 9.15 -0.89 -15.98
CA VAL A 165 9.93 -0.11 -16.95
C VAL A 165 11.15 0.49 -16.26
N ARG A 166 12.32 0.43 -16.91
CA ARG A 166 13.51 1.16 -16.47
C ARG A 166 13.45 2.58 -16.98
N LEU A 167 13.53 3.54 -16.07
CA LEU A 167 13.58 4.97 -16.34
C LEU A 167 14.95 5.53 -15.91
N ASP A 168 15.30 6.72 -16.39
CA ASP A 168 16.55 7.39 -16.05
C ASP A 168 16.63 7.66 -14.55
N ASN A 169 15.53 8.16 -13.94
CA ASN A 169 15.43 8.24 -12.49
C ASN A 169 14.79 6.95 -11.95
N PRO A 170 15.49 6.16 -11.11
CA PRO A 170 15.04 4.85 -10.64
C PRO A 170 13.81 4.89 -9.70
N ILE A 171 13.46 6.07 -9.20
CA ILE A 171 12.25 6.25 -8.36
C ILE A 171 11.03 6.69 -9.15
N ASP A 172 11.19 7.11 -10.42
CA ASP A 172 10.05 7.36 -11.30
C ASP A 172 9.35 6.06 -11.69
N VAL A 173 8.08 6.15 -12.07
CA VAL A 173 7.26 4.97 -12.41
C VAL A 173 6.35 5.25 -13.59
N VAL A 174 6.06 4.20 -14.37
CA VAL A 174 5.04 4.20 -15.43
C VAL A 174 3.82 3.45 -14.94
N VAL A 175 2.64 3.98 -15.19
CA VAL A 175 1.36 3.35 -14.83
C VAL A 175 0.37 3.47 -15.99
N GLU A 176 -0.63 2.59 -16.01
CA GLU A 176 -1.83 2.83 -16.81
C GLU A 176 -2.75 3.86 -16.13
N ASN A 177 -3.65 4.46 -16.92
CA ASN A 177 -4.60 5.43 -16.39
C ASN A 177 -5.63 4.77 -15.46
N TYR A 178 -6.13 3.59 -15.83
CA TYR A 178 -7.10 2.87 -15.01
C TYR A 178 -6.51 2.41 -13.68
N TYR A 179 -7.26 2.59 -12.62
CA TYR A 179 -7.02 1.98 -11.32
C TYR A 179 -8.31 1.83 -10.53
N GLU A 180 -8.31 0.91 -9.58
CA GLU A 180 -9.41 0.72 -8.65
C GLU A 180 -8.85 0.37 -7.26
N TRP A 181 -9.27 1.11 -6.25
CA TRP A 181 -8.95 0.87 -4.85
C TRP A 181 -10.24 0.87 -4.04
N ASN A 182 -10.77 -0.31 -3.76
CA ASN A 182 -11.99 -0.49 -2.97
C ASN A 182 -11.60 -0.92 -1.57
N VAL A 183 -12.07 -0.22 -0.55
CA VAL A 183 -11.72 -0.43 0.87
C VAL A 183 -12.99 -0.64 1.68
N GLU A 184 -12.99 -1.64 2.56
CA GLU A 184 -14.09 -1.93 3.46
C GLU A 184 -14.29 -0.79 4.46
N GLU A 185 -15.47 -0.13 4.42
CA GLU A 185 -15.75 1.03 5.27
C GLU A 185 -15.86 0.67 6.76
N ALA A 186 -16.50 -0.46 7.08
CA ALA A 186 -16.85 -0.85 8.44
C ALA A 186 -15.66 -1.07 9.39
N SER A 187 -14.47 -1.32 8.84
CA SER A 187 -13.26 -1.63 9.64
C SER A 187 -12.38 -0.43 9.92
N PHE A 188 -12.75 0.77 9.47
CA PHE A 188 -12.05 2.00 9.84
C PHE A 188 -12.26 2.36 11.32
N LYS A 189 -11.24 2.96 11.92
CA LYS A 189 -11.33 3.64 13.22
C LYS A 189 -11.32 5.14 13.02
N GLY A 190 -12.21 5.82 13.74
CA GLY A 190 -12.39 7.28 13.60
C GLY A 190 -13.06 7.68 12.29
N ALA A 191 -12.75 8.86 11.81
CA ALA A 191 -13.28 9.37 10.55
C ALA A 191 -12.57 8.69 9.36
N VAL A 192 -13.36 8.26 8.37
CA VAL A 192 -12.80 7.71 7.13
C VAL A 192 -12.05 8.81 6.37
N PRO A 193 -10.78 8.57 5.99
CA PRO A 193 -10.00 9.57 5.28
C PRO A 193 -10.56 9.82 3.88
N GLN A 194 -10.61 11.09 3.48
CA GLN A 194 -11.03 11.47 2.14
C GLN A 194 -9.82 11.41 1.21
N ILE A 195 -9.73 10.34 0.43
CA ILE A 195 -8.66 10.11 -0.55
C ILE A 195 -9.32 9.93 -1.91
N GLU A 196 -9.03 10.83 -2.84
CA GLU A 196 -9.54 10.70 -4.22
C GLU A 196 -9.00 9.41 -4.84
N GLY A 197 -9.92 8.59 -5.37
CA GLY A 197 -9.59 7.27 -5.95
C GLY A 197 -9.65 6.11 -4.96
N MET A 198 -9.93 6.35 -3.67
CA MET A 198 -10.32 5.32 -2.72
C MET A 198 -11.85 5.22 -2.69
N ASN A 199 -12.38 4.08 -3.08
CA ASN A 199 -13.81 3.79 -3.04
C ASN A 199 -14.15 3.02 -1.78
N LEU A 200 -15.18 3.45 -1.06
CA LEU A 200 -15.68 2.72 0.09
C LEU A 200 -16.64 1.61 -0.36
N ALA A 201 -16.48 0.43 0.19
CA ALA A 201 -17.24 -0.75 -0.19
C ALA A 201 -17.98 -1.35 1.02
N ASP A 202 -19.30 -1.45 0.92
CA ASP A 202 -20.13 -2.19 1.88
C ASP A 202 -19.97 -3.71 1.72
N ASN A 203 -19.74 -4.16 0.49
CA ASN A 203 -19.54 -5.56 0.13
C ASN A 203 -18.24 -5.74 -0.66
N LEU A 204 -17.11 -5.66 0.05
CA LEU A 204 -15.79 -5.80 -0.54
C LEU A 204 -15.60 -7.16 -1.25
N MET A 205 -16.22 -8.25 -0.73
CA MET A 205 -16.08 -9.58 -1.34
C MET A 205 -16.56 -9.63 -2.78
N ALA A 206 -17.62 -8.90 -3.13
CA ALA A 206 -18.10 -8.84 -4.51
C ALA A 206 -17.07 -8.23 -5.47
N TYR A 207 -16.32 -7.20 -5.03
CA TYR A 207 -15.23 -6.61 -5.81
C TYR A 207 -14.03 -7.58 -5.96
N ILE A 208 -13.68 -8.27 -4.87
CA ILE A 208 -12.60 -9.28 -4.88
C ILE A 208 -12.96 -10.44 -5.83
N GLU A 209 -14.17 -10.98 -5.72
CA GLU A 209 -14.63 -12.08 -6.57
C GLU A 209 -14.68 -11.65 -8.04
N ARG A 210 -15.24 -10.48 -8.34
CA ARG A 210 -15.25 -9.94 -9.71
C ARG A 210 -13.83 -9.85 -10.28
N LYS A 211 -12.90 -9.27 -9.51
CA LYS A 211 -11.50 -9.15 -9.97
C LYS A 211 -10.84 -10.51 -10.17
N LEU A 212 -10.89 -11.39 -9.17
CA LEU A 212 -10.21 -12.68 -9.20
C LEU A 212 -10.78 -13.60 -10.29
N PHE A 213 -12.10 -13.73 -10.36
CA PHE A 213 -12.75 -14.70 -11.25
C PHE A 213 -13.00 -14.18 -12.65
N THR A 214 -12.90 -12.87 -12.89
CA THR A 214 -13.03 -12.28 -14.22
C THR A 214 -11.67 -11.83 -14.74
N LEU A 215 -11.09 -10.78 -14.16
CA LEU A 215 -9.86 -10.16 -14.68
C LEU A 215 -8.65 -11.08 -14.55
N ASN A 216 -8.34 -11.53 -13.31
CA ASN A 216 -7.15 -12.35 -13.06
C ASN A 216 -7.25 -13.71 -13.74
N THR A 217 -8.45 -14.32 -13.75
CA THR A 217 -8.70 -15.59 -14.45
C THR A 217 -8.56 -15.42 -15.97
N GLY A 218 -9.09 -14.34 -16.55
CA GLY A 218 -8.92 -14.03 -17.96
C GLY A 218 -7.45 -13.91 -18.36
N HIS A 219 -6.67 -13.10 -17.63
CA HIS A 219 -5.22 -12.98 -17.84
C HIS A 219 -4.49 -14.34 -17.71
N CYS A 220 -4.85 -15.13 -16.69
CA CYS A 220 -4.26 -16.44 -16.46
C CYS A 220 -4.53 -17.39 -17.63
N ILE A 221 -5.78 -17.49 -18.09
CA ILE A 221 -6.16 -18.35 -19.22
C ILE A 221 -5.45 -17.91 -20.50
N THR A 222 -5.44 -16.60 -20.80
CA THR A 222 -4.77 -16.04 -21.97
C THR A 222 -3.27 -16.35 -21.92
N ALA A 223 -2.61 -16.14 -20.78
CA ALA A 223 -1.19 -16.43 -20.62
C ALA A 223 -0.85 -17.92 -20.83
N TYR A 224 -1.63 -18.84 -20.26
CA TYR A 224 -1.39 -20.28 -20.42
C TYR A 224 -1.65 -20.74 -21.85
N LEU A 225 -2.75 -20.33 -22.46
CA LEU A 225 -3.09 -20.72 -23.84
C LEU A 225 -2.14 -20.08 -24.86
N GLY A 226 -1.75 -18.83 -24.64
CA GLY A 226 -0.77 -18.13 -25.46
C GLY A 226 0.60 -18.81 -25.40
N ASN A 227 1.08 -19.12 -24.20
CA ASN A 227 2.34 -19.87 -24.03
C ASN A 227 2.28 -21.25 -24.71
N TYR A 228 1.16 -21.98 -24.56
CA TYR A 228 0.98 -23.27 -25.25
C TYR A 228 1.06 -23.14 -26.79
N LYS A 229 0.60 -22.00 -27.34
CA LYS A 229 0.70 -21.68 -28.77
C LYS A 229 2.05 -21.08 -29.20
N GLY A 230 2.96 -20.83 -28.24
CA GLY A 230 4.30 -20.31 -28.51
C GLY A 230 4.42 -18.78 -28.43
N PHE A 231 3.36 -18.07 -28.04
CA PHE A 231 3.39 -16.63 -27.77
C PHE A 231 4.16 -16.32 -26.47
N LYS A 232 4.77 -15.14 -26.41
CA LYS A 232 5.61 -14.74 -25.27
C LYS A 232 4.93 -13.74 -24.34
N THR A 233 3.95 -13.02 -24.86
CA THR A 233 3.24 -11.96 -24.14
C THR A 233 1.72 -12.15 -24.24
N ILE A 234 0.95 -11.51 -23.36
CA ILE A 234 -0.52 -11.60 -23.35
C ILE A 234 -1.10 -10.87 -24.56
N ASP A 235 -0.50 -9.76 -25.01
CA ASP A 235 -0.97 -8.99 -26.16
C ASP A 235 -0.75 -9.70 -27.50
N GLU A 236 0.17 -10.65 -27.57
CA GLU A 236 0.34 -11.54 -28.72
C GLU A 236 -0.69 -12.69 -28.72
N SER A 237 -1.39 -12.94 -27.61
CA SER A 237 -2.22 -14.12 -27.37
C SER A 237 -3.69 -13.85 -27.62
#